data_a84e25faab8ed76c6065f183456023d5
#
_entry.id   a84e25faab8ed76c6065f183456023d5
#
_cell.length_a   1.000
_cell.length_b   1.000
_cell.length_c   1.000
_cell.angle_alpha   90.00
_cell.angle_beta   90.00
_cell.angle_gamma   90.00
#
_symmetry.space_group_name_H-M   'P 1'
#
loop_
_entity.id
_entity.type
_entity.pdbx_description
1 polymer ?
#
loop_
_entity_poly.entity_id
_entity_poly.type
_entity_poly.pdbx_seq_one_letter_code
_entity_poly.pdbx_strand_id
1 'polypeptide(L)'
;MNLLAANALGEAFHTLRQHRGRAFLTLFGIVWGTAAVIFLGGWGDGVRVMMERGFFKTGRNMGSAWAGRIGEDFTPAVDRRYLWFNQQDLEALRRRVRRSDLVGGELWEIGAATHGGRARITDLRGMDPEAIEIRGVPLAAGRHITHGDIEHRRRVVMLGDEVRRLLLRPGEGVGTWIRIEGKPFQVIGLLAPVGLQLSQDRMLIDKQVWAPLSTVQALFPRFWTDEPVVSNIIYRMRDRREVADAKREVRAILADRIGVARDDDEAVMGWSSLEMLNRFPLDQNKGFLLILAVATLGVGGIGVLSMMLDAVHERRREIGLRIAVGARSRDIVAQIFVETLVVTSVGGLAGVALGVVGCLAIGSLDVPDLVPVPILSGRLVVAALAVMTIIGVVAGVVPALRAARIDPAITLRME
;
A
#
# COMPACT_ATOMS: atom_id res chain seq x y z
N MET A 1 4.69 -24.60 -42.52
CA MET A 1 4.76 -24.12 -41.11
C MET A 1 4.11 -25.09 -40.10
N ASN A 2 2.98 -25.71 -40.43
CA ASN A 2 2.27 -26.60 -39.48
C ASN A 2 2.94 -27.96 -39.21
N LEU A 3 3.68 -28.54 -40.16
CA LEU A 3 4.38 -29.83 -39.99
C LEU A 3 5.63 -29.73 -39.10
N LEU A 4 6.38 -28.63 -39.19
CA LEU A 4 7.56 -28.38 -38.32
C LEU A 4 7.15 -28.16 -36.86
N ALA A 5 6.04 -27.46 -36.59
CA ALA A 5 5.53 -27.22 -35.27
C ALA A 5 4.96 -28.50 -34.62
N ALA A 6 4.29 -29.35 -35.38
CA ALA A 6 3.73 -30.61 -34.89
C ALA A 6 4.85 -31.62 -34.55
N ASN A 7 5.91 -31.70 -35.37
CA ASN A 7 7.07 -32.53 -35.07
C ASN A 7 7.87 -32.02 -33.87
N ALA A 8 8.05 -30.69 -33.72
CA ALA A 8 8.73 -30.10 -32.59
C ALA A 8 8.00 -30.37 -31.25
N LEU A 9 6.67 -30.35 -31.24
CA LEU A 9 5.86 -30.71 -30.06
C LEU A 9 6.05 -32.17 -29.68
N GLY A 10 6.06 -33.08 -30.67
CA GLY A 10 6.28 -34.51 -30.42
C GLY A 10 7.68 -34.81 -29.87
N GLU A 11 8.72 -34.15 -30.44
CA GLU A 11 10.11 -34.31 -30.00
C GLU A 11 10.33 -33.70 -28.62
N ALA A 12 9.73 -32.50 -28.31
CA ALA A 12 9.78 -31.90 -26.99
C ALA A 12 9.18 -32.81 -25.92
N PHE A 13 8.03 -33.44 -26.24
CA PHE A 13 7.36 -34.39 -25.32
C PHE A 13 8.18 -35.67 -25.11
N HIS A 14 8.84 -36.15 -26.14
CA HIS A 14 9.70 -37.36 -26.08
C HIS A 14 10.94 -37.07 -25.22
N THR A 15 11.60 -35.92 -25.35
CA THR A 15 12.73 -35.50 -24.54
C THR A 15 12.38 -35.36 -23.06
N LEU A 16 11.23 -34.75 -22.76
CA LEU A 16 10.70 -34.64 -21.38
C LEU A 16 10.43 -36.01 -20.74
N ARG A 17 10.10 -37.03 -21.55
CA ARG A 17 9.77 -38.38 -21.07
C ARG A 17 11.01 -39.25 -20.82
N GLN A 18 12.11 -39.05 -21.55
CA GLN A 18 13.35 -39.82 -21.41
C GLN A 18 14.11 -39.42 -20.13
N HIS A 19 14.13 -38.12 -19.75
CA HIS A 19 14.87 -37.63 -18.55
C HIS A 19 13.93 -36.97 -17.52
N ARG A 20 12.94 -37.73 -17.05
CA ARG A 20 11.84 -37.24 -16.19
C ARG A 20 12.32 -36.42 -14.99
N GLY A 21 13.41 -36.80 -14.33
CA GLY A 21 13.91 -36.07 -13.15
C GLY A 21 14.47 -34.69 -13.47
N ARG A 22 15.28 -34.59 -14.53
CA ARG A 22 15.86 -33.29 -14.98
C ARG A 22 14.79 -32.40 -15.59
N ALA A 23 13.91 -32.96 -16.44
CA ALA A 23 12.79 -32.24 -17.04
C ALA A 23 11.86 -31.68 -15.97
N PHE A 24 11.56 -32.46 -14.94
CA PHE A 24 10.74 -32.01 -13.81
C PHE A 24 11.41 -30.85 -13.06
N LEU A 25 12.69 -30.95 -12.69
CA LEU A 25 13.40 -29.88 -11.99
C LEU A 25 13.47 -28.59 -12.80
N THR A 26 13.68 -28.71 -14.11
CA THR A 26 13.74 -27.56 -15.03
C THR A 26 12.37 -26.88 -15.19
N LEU A 27 11.30 -27.67 -15.45
CA LEU A 27 9.94 -27.16 -15.53
C LEU A 27 9.51 -26.57 -14.19
N PHE A 28 9.83 -27.24 -13.07
CA PHE A 28 9.54 -26.71 -11.74
C PHE A 28 10.20 -25.35 -11.50
N GLY A 29 11.46 -25.17 -11.92
CA GLY A 29 12.15 -23.88 -11.82
C GLY A 29 11.44 -22.76 -12.57
N ILE A 30 10.97 -23.03 -13.82
CA ILE A 30 10.21 -22.06 -14.62
C ILE A 30 8.84 -21.78 -14.00
N VAL A 31 8.09 -22.84 -13.66
CA VAL A 31 6.76 -22.74 -13.07
C VAL A 31 6.83 -21.93 -11.77
N TRP A 32 7.76 -22.30 -10.88
CA TRP A 32 7.94 -21.62 -9.60
C TRP A 32 8.41 -20.19 -9.77
N GLY A 33 9.41 -19.96 -10.65
CA GLY A 33 9.93 -18.61 -10.92
C GLY A 33 8.85 -17.68 -11.50
N THR A 34 8.05 -18.18 -12.46
CA THR A 34 6.95 -17.38 -13.05
C THR A 34 5.84 -17.15 -12.02
N ALA A 35 5.49 -18.14 -11.23
CA ALA A 35 4.53 -18.00 -10.13
C ALA A 35 5.02 -16.99 -9.10
N ALA A 36 6.32 -17.01 -8.75
CA ALA A 36 6.93 -16.06 -7.83
C ALA A 36 6.85 -14.61 -8.36
N VAL A 37 7.07 -14.37 -9.66
CA VAL A 37 6.93 -13.03 -10.26
C VAL A 37 5.52 -12.49 -10.05
N ILE A 38 4.49 -13.31 -10.31
CA ILE A 38 3.09 -12.91 -10.15
C ILE A 38 2.75 -12.71 -8.68
N PHE A 39 3.14 -13.65 -7.84
CA PHE A 39 2.81 -13.62 -6.42
C PHE A 39 3.50 -12.45 -5.69
N LEU A 40 4.83 -12.30 -5.83
CA LEU A 40 5.59 -11.24 -5.17
C LEU A 40 5.25 -9.85 -5.73
N GLY A 41 5.02 -9.75 -7.04
CA GLY A 41 4.55 -8.52 -7.65
C GLY A 41 3.16 -8.13 -7.17
N GLY A 42 2.23 -9.10 -7.11
CA GLY A 42 0.88 -8.90 -6.57
C GLY A 42 0.88 -8.57 -5.07
N TRP A 43 1.77 -9.19 -4.30
CA TRP A 43 1.98 -8.88 -2.89
C TRP A 43 2.46 -7.44 -2.70
N GLY A 44 3.42 -6.98 -3.51
CA GLY A 44 3.89 -5.57 -3.48
C GLY A 44 2.77 -4.57 -3.76
N ASP A 45 1.90 -4.85 -4.74
CA ASP A 45 0.70 -4.05 -5.01
C ASP A 45 -0.30 -4.11 -3.84
N GLY A 46 -0.45 -5.27 -3.21
CA GLY A 46 -1.28 -5.48 -2.01
C GLY A 46 -0.81 -4.66 -0.81
N VAL A 47 0.49 -4.64 -0.54
CA VAL A 47 1.10 -3.80 0.51
C VAL A 47 0.79 -2.33 0.26
N ARG A 48 0.95 -1.85 -0.98
CA ARG A 48 0.64 -0.47 -1.35
C ARG A 48 -0.82 -0.12 -1.07
N VAL A 49 -1.75 -0.95 -1.51
CA VAL A 49 -3.20 -0.71 -1.30
C VAL A 49 -3.57 -0.78 0.18
N MET A 50 -2.98 -1.70 0.94
CA MET A 50 -3.18 -1.78 2.39
C MET A 50 -2.70 -0.48 3.07
N MET A 51 -1.50 0.00 2.72
CA MET A 51 -0.97 1.26 3.24
C MET A 51 -1.84 2.46 2.85
N GLU A 52 -2.21 2.57 1.57
CA GLU A 52 -3.11 3.64 1.10
C GLU A 52 -4.44 3.62 1.86
N ARG A 53 -5.06 2.46 2.02
CA ARG A 53 -6.29 2.33 2.80
C ARG A 53 -6.09 2.75 4.24
N GLY A 54 -5.01 2.29 4.89
CA GLY A 54 -4.69 2.61 6.28
C GLY A 54 -4.52 4.11 6.51
N PHE A 55 -3.80 4.82 5.62
CA PHE A 55 -3.61 6.27 5.72
C PHE A 55 -4.88 7.06 5.36
N PHE A 56 -5.66 6.61 4.39
CA PHE A 56 -6.84 7.34 3.93
C PHE A 56 -8.10 7.09 4.77
N LYS A 57 -8.07 6.12 5.69
CA LYS A 57 -9.14 5.94 6.69
C LYS A 57 -9.28 7.14 7.63
N THR A 58 -8.23 7.95 7.77
CA THR A 58 -8.22 9.17 8.61
C THR A 58 -8.52 10.46 7.86
N GLY A 59 -8.83 10.36 6.56
CA GLY A 59 -9.12 11.49 5.67
C GLY A 59 -8.32 11.43 4.36
N ARG A 60 -9.03 11.46 3.25
CA ARG A 60 -8.39 11.53 1.93
C ARG A 60 -7.87 12.93 1.67
N ASN A 61 -6.65 13.04 1.14
CA ASN A 61 -6.00 14.31 0.84
C ASN A 61 -5.93 15.25 2.05
N MET A 62 -5.86 14.69 3.26
CA MET A 62 -5.82 15.46 4.49
C MET A 62 -4.39 15.92 4.78
N GLY A 63 -4.27 17.18 5.17
CA GLY A 63 -3.14 17.73 5.86
C GLY A 63 -3.53 18.12 7.28
N SER A 64 -2.54 18.18 8.15
CA SER A 64 -2.68 18.53 9.55
C SER A 64 -1.58 19.50 9.94
N ALA A 65 -1.91 20.52 10.73
CA ALA A 65 -0.97 21.49 11.27
C ALA A 65 -1.25 21.71 12.75
N TRP A 66 -0.18 21.71 13.57
CA TRP A 66 -0.26 22.02 14.99
C TRP A 66 0.92 22.90 15.40
N ALA A 67 0.72 23.68 16.43
CA ALA A 67 1.77 24.53 16.99
C ALA A 67 2.74 23.69 17.82
N GLY A 68 4.03 23.99 17.72
CA GLY A 68 5.11 23.37 18.44
C GLY A 68 5.88 24.34 19.33
N ARG A 69 7.19 24.35 19.22
CA ARG A 69 8.09 25.31 19.87
C ARG A 69 8.81 26.11 18.81
N ILE A 70 9.23 27.32 19.16
CA ILE A 70 10.11 28.09 18.28
C ILE A 70 11.43 27.31 18.11
N GLY A 71 11.89 27.16 16.88
CA GLY A 71 13.07 26.38 16.52
C GLY A 71 14.36 26.96 17.07
N GLU A 72 15.39 26.14 17.24
CA GLU A 72 16.69 26.53 17.80
C GLU A 72 17.40 27.57 16.95
N ASP A 73 17.23 27.52 15.63
CA ASP A 73 17.83 28.43 14.68
C ASP A 73 17.19 29.83 14.71
N PHE A 74 16.00 29.97 15.33
CA PHE A 74 15.21 31.21 15.33
C PHE A 74 15.17 31.93 16.68
N THR A 75 15.55 31.26 17.77
CA THR A 75 15.57 31.87 19.10
C THR A 75 16.55 31.18 20.03
N PRO A 76 17.17 31.89 21.04
CA PRO A 76 17.99 31.26 22.07
C PRO A 76 17.21 30.18 22.83
N ALA A 77 17.88 29.11 23.27
CA ALA A 77 17.28 27.96 23.96
C ALA A 77 16.44 28.35 25.19
N VAL A 78 16.74 29.46 25.84
CA VAL A 78 16.00 29.98 27.02
C VAL A 78 14.61 30.51 26.66
N ASP A 79 14.39 30.90 25.43
CA ASP A 79 13.18 31.61 24.97
C ASP A 79 12.28 30.70 24.05
N ARG A 80 12.57 29.40 24.00
CA ARG A 80 11.80 28.42 23.23
C ARG A 80 10.48 28.09 23.91
N ARG A 81 9.55 29.06 23.86
CA ARG A 81 8.19 28.87 24.40
C ARG A 81 7.36 27.92 23.57
N TYR A 82 6.44 27.19 24.19
CA TYR A 82 5.40 26.46 23.49
C TYR A 82 4.40 27.43 22.88
N LEU A 83 4.00 27.11 21.66
CA LEU A 83 3.01 27.83 20.89
C LEU A 83 1.70 27.03 20.87
N TRP A 84 0.60 27.71 20.61
CA TRP A 84 -0.72 27.10 20.38
C TRP A 84 -1.47 27.93 19.36
N PHE A 85 -2.40 27.29 18.66
CA PHE A 85 -3.37 27.98 17.85
C PHE A 85 -4.64 28.26 18.63
N ASN A 86 -5.33 29.31 18.25
CA ASN A 86 -6.62 29.69 18.79
C ASN A 86 -7.70 29.70 17.69
N GLN A 87 -8.93 30.02 18.10
CA GLN A 87 -10.07 30.10 17.17
C GLN A 87 -9.87 31.13 16.06
N GLN A 88 -9.20 32.25 16.34
CA GLN A 88 -8.95 33.30 15.33
C GLN A 88 -7.95 32.84 14.27
N ASP A 89 -6.97 32.01 14.63
CA ASP A 89 -5.99 31.44 13.68
C ASP A 89 -6.68 30.46 12.72
N LEU A 90 -7.57 29.60 13.25
CA LEU A 90 -8.42 28.72 12.44
C LEU A 90 -9.25 29.50 11.43
N GLU A 91 -9.91 30.56 11.87
CA GLU A 91 -10.72 31.39 11.01
C GLU A 91 -9.92 32.20 9.99
N ALA A 92 -8.73 32.67 10.38
CA ALA A 92 -7.81 33.34 9.46
C ALA A 92 -7.33 32.41 8.36
N LEU A 93 -7.02 31.12 8.71
CA LEU A 93 -6.67 30.11 7.72
C LEU A 93 -7.83 29.81 6.78
N ARG A 94 -9.05 29.66 7.28
CA ARG A 94 -10.27 29.45 6.46
C ARG A 94 -10.46 30.52 5.40
N ARG A 95 -10.20 31.80 5.76
CA ARG A 95 -10.37 32.93 4.85
C ARG A 95 -9.23 33.08 3.83
N ARG A 96 -8.01 32.67 4.14
CA ARG A 96 -6.81 32.97 3.35
C ARG A 96 -6.31 31.83 2.49
N VAL A 97 -6.55 30.58 2.92
CA VAL A 97 -6.03 29.40 2.20
C VAL A 97 -6.75 29.23 0.86
N ARG A 98 -5.97 28.98 -0.20
CA ARG A 98 -6.49 28.83 -1.57
C ARG A 98 -6.41 27.38 -2.07
N ARG A 99 -5.37 26.63 -1.63
CA ARG A 99 -5.12 25.24 -2.04
C ARG A 99 -5.87 24.19 -1.24
N SER A 100 -6.67 24.63 -0.27
CA SER A 100 -7.58 23.79 0.49
C SER A 100 -9.02 24.19 0.21
N ASP A 101 -9.91 23.22 0.16
CA ASP A 101 -11.36 23.46 -0.02
C ASP A 101 -12.13 23.40 1.29
N LEU A 102 -11.53 22.77 2.30
CA LEU A 102 -12.11 22.64 3.63
C LEU A 102 -11.03 22.71 4.72
N VAL A 103 -11.33 23.44 5.80
CA VAL A 103 -10.44 23.59 6.95
C VAL A 103 -11.23 23.43 8.24
N GLY A 104 -10.82 22.51 9.10
CA GLY A 104 -11.46 22.19 10.36
C GLY A 104 -10.51 22.26 11.55
N GLY A 105 -11.06 22.54 12.73
CA GLY A 105 -10.33 22.61 13.98
C GLY A 105 -10.59 21.41 14.89
N GLU A 106 -9.54 20.99 15.59
CA GLU A 106 -9.59 19.94 16.58
C GLU A 106 -8.97 20.39 17.91
N LEU A 107 -9.57 19.99 19.02
CA LEU A 107 -8.98 20.11 20.34
C LEU A 107 -8.81 18.72 20.93
N TRP A 108 -7.60 18.39 21.34
CA TRP A 108 -7.25 17.07 21.86
C TRP A 108 -7.20 17.08 23.40
N GLU A 109 -7.99 16.20 24.02
CA GLU A 109 -8.05 15.98 25.44
C GLU A 109 -8.07 14.48 25.74
N ILE A 110 -7.59 14.14 26.92
CA ILE A 110 -7.75 12.79 27.47
C ILE A 110 -8.73 12.91 28.63
N GLY A 111 -9.76 12.07 28.65
CA GLY A 111 -10.75 12.11 29.74
C GLY A 111 -11.33 10.74 30.03
N ALA A 112 -11.82 10.59 31.24
CA ALA A 112 -12.52 9.39 31.66
C ALA A 112 -14.00 9.47 31.31
N ALA A 113 -14.44 8.59 30.39
CA ALA A 113 -15.85 8.39 30.09
C ALA A 113 -16.45 7.32 31.01
N THR A 114 -17.61 7.60 31.60
CA THR A 114 -18.29 6.70 32.57
C THR A 114 -19.76 6.52 32.23
N HIS A 115 -20.25 5.28 32.35
CA HIS A 115 -21.66 4.94 32.18
C HIS A 115 -22.00 3.62 32.88
N GLY A 116 -23.11 3.56 33.66
CA GLY A 116 -23.61 2.32 34.23
C GLY A 116 -22.60 1.53 35.07
N GLY A 117 -21.72 2.22 35.82
CA GLY A 117 -20.65 1.61 36.62
C GLY A 117 -19.40 1.21 35.82
N ARG A 118 -19.37 1.43 34.50
CA ARG A 118 -18.20 1.22 33.67
C ARG A 118 -17.44 2.54 33.49
N ALA A 119 -16.11 2.46 33.41
CA ALA A 119 -15.24 3.61 33.17
C ALA A 119 -14.19 3.25 32.12
N ARG A 120 -13.87 4.21 31.25
CA ARG A 120 -12.82 4.08 30.22
C ARG A 120 -12.10 5.40 30.07
N ILE A 121 -10.78 5.35 29.99
CA ILE A 121 -9.98 6.48 29.53
C ILE A 121 -10.14 6.52 28.01
N THR A 122 -10.52 7.66 27.49
CA THR A 122 -10.78 7.89 26.07
C THR A 122 -10.03 9.12 25.58
N ASP A 123 -9.76 9.15 24.30
CA ASP A 123 -9.29 10.35 23.61
C ASP A 123 -10.52 11.20 23.24
N LEU A 124 -10.76 12.26 24.02
CA LEU A 124 -11.83 13.22 23.78
C LEU A 124 -11.37 14.23 22.73
N ARG A 125 -12.07 14.27 21.60
CA ARG A 125 -11.81 15.20 20.50
C ARG A 125 -12.92 16.24 20.42
N GLY A 126 -12.56 17.51 20.68
CA GLY A 126 -13.39 18.63 20.29
C GLY A 126 -13.23 18.81 18.78
N MET A 127 -14.32 18.72 18.02
CA MET A 127 -14.29 18.82 16.55
C MET A 127 -15.37 19.76 16.05
N ASP A 128 -15.07 20.50 14.99
CA ASP A 128 -16.07 21.20 14.22
C ASP A 128 -16.61 20.33 13.06
N PRO A 129 -17.72 20.71 12.44
CA PRO A 129 -18.32 19.95 11.36
C PRO A 129 -17.39 19.74 10.16
N GLU A 130 -16.55 20.72 9.85
CA GLU A 130 -15.56 20.65 8.77
C GLU A 130 -14.49 19.60 9.05
N ALA A 131 -14.01 19.53 10.30
CA ALA A 131 -13.05 18.51 10.70
C ALA A 131 -13.65 17.10 10.57
N ILE A 132 -14.91 16.92 10.96
CA ILE A 132 -15.64 15.67 10.82
C ILE A 132 -15.77 15.26 9.35
N GLU A 133 -16.11 16.23 8.47
CA GLU A 133 -16.19 15.99 7.03
C GLU A 133 -14.85 15.63 6.41
N ILE A 134 -13.76 16.31 6.80
CA ILE A 134 -12.40 16.01 6.31
C ILE A 134 -11.99 14.58 6.70
N ARG A 135 -12.28 14.16 7.93
CA ARG A 135 -11.98 12.81 8.38
C ARG A 135 -12.82 11.75 7.70
N GLY A 136 -14.05 12.10 7.27
CA GLY A 136 -14.88 11.26 6.42
C GLY A 136 -15.25 9.90 7.03
N VAL A 137 -15.32 9.81 8.36
CA VAL A 137 -15.69 8.57 9.05
C VAL A 137 -17.21 8.38 8.99
N PRO A 138 -17.70 7.25 8.44
CA PRO A 138 -19.13 7.01 8.33
C PRO A 138 -19.74 6.75 9.72
N LEU A 139 -21.05 7.00 9.81
CA LEU A 139 -21.85 6.65 10.97
C LEU A 139 -22.39 5.21 10.86
N ALA A 140 -22.37 4.50 11.97
CA ALA A 140 -23.15 3.28 12.15
C ALA A 140 -24.60 3.58 12.55
N ALA A 141 -24.82 4.67 13.32
CA ALA A 141 -26.15 5.12 13.72
C ALA A 141 -26.13 6.58 14.19
N GLY A 142 -27.28 7.25 14.13
CA GLY A 142 -27.44 8.61 14.64
C GLY A 142 -27.09 9.70 13.62
N ARG A 143 -26.52 10.81 14.08
CA ARG A 143 -26.16 11.98 13.28
C ARG A 143 -24.79 12.53 13.64
N HIS A 144 -24.20 13.28 12.72
CA HIS A 144 -22.98 14.07 12.98
C HIS A 144 -23.27 15.31 13.84
N ILE A 145 -22.18 15.85 14.42
CA ILE A 145 -22.17 17.18 15.04
C ILE A 145 -22.42 18.23 13.97
N THR A 146 -23.24 19.21 14.27
CA THR A 146 -23.64 20.29 13.33
C THR A 146 -23.15 21.64 13.83
N HIS A 147 -23.19 22.68 12.97
CA HIS A 147 -22.89 24.06 13.38
C HIS A 147 -23.77 24.53 14.54
N GLY A 148 -25.05 24.12 14.58
CA GLY A 148 -25.92 24.43 15.68
C GLY A 148 -25.50 23.80 17.02
N ASP A 149 -24.81 22.66 17.00
CA ASP A 149 -24.24 22.07 18.23
C ASP A 149 -23.01 22.87 18.69
N ILE A 150 -22.22 23.41 17.75
CA ILE A 150 -21.07 24.30 18.03
C ILE A 150 -21.56 25.63 18.62
N GLU A 151 -22.53 26.29 17.95
CA GLU A 151 -23.04 27.59 18.32
C GLU A 151 -23.67 27.59 19.72
N HIS A 152 -24.48 26.58 20.02
CA HIS A 152 -25.15 26.44 21.30
C HIS A 152 -24.35 25.67 22.36
N ARG A 153 -23.09 25.29 22.07
CA ARG A 153 -22.22 24.51 22.95
C ARG A 153 -22.92 23.28 23.54
N ARG A 154 -23.64 22.54 22.69
CA ARG A 154 -24.44 21.40 23.14
C ARG A 154 -23.55 20.30 23.69
N ARG A 155 -23.97 19.71 24.80
CA ARG A 155 -23.26 18.58 25.43
C ARG A 155 -23.67 17.25 24.76
N VAL A 156 -23.21 17.08 23.52
CA VAL A 156 -23.49 15.91 22.70
C VAL A 156 -22.17 15.26 22.27
N VAL A 157 -22.22 13.94 22.02
CA VAL A 157 -21.02 13.18 21.63
C VAL A 157 -21.33 12.13 20.57
N MET A 158 -20.31 11.83 19.80
CA MET A 158 -20.25 10.67 18.91
C MET A 158 -19.21 9.70 19.50
N LEU A 159 -19.51 8.41 19.53
CA LEU A 159 -18.62 7.39 20.09
C LEU A 159 -17.95 6.56 19.00
N GLY A 160 -16.63 6.35 19.10
CA GLY A 160 -15.93 5.33 18.37
C GLY A 160 -16.41 3.92 18.76
N ASP A 161 -16.25 2.95 17.87
CA ASP A 161 -16.83 1.62 18.04
C ASP A 161 -16.29 0.88 19.27
N GLU A 162 -14.99 0.99 19.57
CA GLU A 162 -14.41 0.35 20.77
C GLU A 162 -14.96 0.99 22.06
N VAL A 163 -15.06 2.35 22.09
CA VAL A 163 -15.64 3.05 23.24
C VAL A 163 -17.09 2.62 23.43
N ARG A 164 -17.89 2.56 22.36
CA ARG A 164 -19.27 2.08 22.40
C ARG A 164 -19.36 0.68 23.01
N ARG A 165 -18.58 -0.28 22.49
CA ARG A 165 -18.61 -1.68 22.95
C ARG A 165 -18.19 -1.86 24.40
N LEU A 166 -17.23 -1.06 24.86
CA LEU A 166 -16.70 -1.18 26.22
C LEU A 166 -17.48 -0.40 27.25
N LEU A 167 -18.10 0.74 26.87
CA LEU A 167 -18.79 1.63 27.78
C LEU A 167 -20.29 1.34 27.88
N LEU A 168 -20.96 1.14 26.73
CA LEU A 168 -22.40 0.94 26.67
C LEU A 168 -22.77 -0.54 26.91
N ARG A 169 -24.03 -0.78 27.36
CA ARG A 169 -24.58 -2.13 27.45
C ARG A 169 -25.18 -2.56 26.08
N PRO A 170 -25.37 -3.87 25.87
CA PRO A 170 -26.13 -4.34 24.71
C PRO A 170 -27.53 -3.69 24.67
N GLY A 171 -27.91 -3.14 23.51
CA GLY A 171 -29.16 -2.43 23.31
C GLY A 171 -29.11 -0.92 23.59
N GLU A 172 -28.07 -0.42 24.24
CA GLU A 172 -27.85 1.02 24.40
C GLU A 172 -27.12 1.61 23.19
N GLY A 173 -27.39 2.87 22.88
CA GLY A 173 -26.81 3.56 21.72
C GLY A 173 -27.13 5.05 21.70
N VAL A 174 -27.58 5.52 20.55
CA VAL A 174 -28.00 6.94 20.38
C VAL A 174 -29.10 7.28 21.38
N GLY A 175 -28.99 8.47 22.00
CA GLY A 175 -29.87 8.93 23.07
C GLY A 175 -29.37 8.62 24.49
N THR A 176 -28.44 7.69 24.68
CA THR A 176 -27.86 7.34 25.97
C THR A 176 -27.09 8.52 26.54
N TRP A 177 -27.19 8.73 27.86
CA TRP A 177 -26.38 9.71 28.60
C TRP A 177 -25.15 9.05 29.19
N ILE A 178 -24.00 9.63 28.93
CA ILE A 178 -22.71 9.25 29.55
C ILE A 178 -22.11 10.43 30.30
N ARG A 179 -21.12 10.19 31.13
CA ARG A 179 -20.36 11.28 31.76
C ARG A 179 -18.91 11.26 31.23
N ILE A 180 -18.37 12.42 30.92
CA ILE A 180 -16.96 12.62 30.60
C ILE A 180 -16.40 13.59 31.65
N GLU A 181 -15.39 13.16 32.42
CA GLU A 181 -14.85 13.91 33.54
C GLU A 181 -15.97 14.42 34.45
N GLY A 182 -16.94 13.54 34.79
CA GLY A 182 -18.11 13.85 35.60
C GLY A 182 -19.20 14.69 34.92
N LYS A 183 -18.97 15.30 33.79
CA LYS A 183 -19.92 16.16 33.07
C LYS A 183 -20.83 15.32 32.18
N PRO A 184 -22.16 15.56 32.13
CA PRO A 184 -23.09 14.76 31.33
C PRO A 184 -23.04 15.15 29.86
N PHE A 185 -23.07 14.14 28.96
CA PHE A 185 -23.16 14.26 27.50
C PHE A 185 -24.17 13.25 26.97
N GLN A 186 -24.95 13.66 25.98
CA GLN A 186 -25.84 12.76 25.25
C GLN A 186 -25.17 12.19 24.02
N VAL A 187 -25.24 10.88 23.83
CA VAL A 187 -24.77 10.20 22.61
C VAL A 187 -25.73 10.50 21.47
N ILE A 188 -25.24 11.17 20.42
CA ILE A 188 -26.03 11.52 19.23
C ILE A 188 -25.62 10.72 17.98
N GLY A 189 -24.45 10.09 18.00
CA GLY A 189 -23.92 9.31 16.90
C GLY A 189 -22.99 8.20 17.36
N LEU A 190 -22.97 7.14 16.58
CA LEU A 190 -22.04 6.03 16.71
C LEU A 190 -21.23 5.95 15.42
N LEU A 191 -19.92 6.01 15.53
CA LEU A 191 -19.02 5.87 14.38
C LEU A 191 -18.98 4.42 13.91
N ALA A 192 -18.91 4.20 12.62
CA ALA A 192 -18.66 2.87 12.07
C ALA A 192 -17.24 2.41 12.44
N PRO A 193 -17.00 1.10 12.62
CA PRO A 193 -15.67 0.58 12.89
C PRO A 193 -14.71 0.99 11.79
N VAL A 194 -13.59 1.61 12.14
CA VAL A 194 -12.56 2.05 11.19
C VAL A 194 -11.45 1.00 11.07
N GLY A 195 -11.20 0.24 12.14
CA GLY A 195 -10.17 -0.79 12.19
C GLY A 195 -8.76 -0.21 12.09
N LEU A 196 -7.88 -0.85 11.33
CA LEU A 196 -6.50 -0.42 11.19
C LEU A 196 -6.39 0.99 10.59
N GLN A 197 -5.67 1.85 11.28
CA GLN A 197 -5.34 3.21 10.87
C GLN A 197 -3.83 3.42 10.97
N LEU A 198 -3.26 3.95 9.89
CA LEU A 198 -1.87 4.38 9.83
C LEU A 198 -1.87 5.92 9.87
N SER A 199 -1.95 6.48 11.07
CA SER A 199 -1.87 7.93 11.27
C SER A 199 -0.86 8.27 12.36
N GLN A 200 -0.38 9.51 12.37
CA GLN A 200 0.45 10.02 13.47
C GLN A 200 -0.37 10.30 14.75
N ASP A 201 -1.68 10.31 14.64
CA ASP A 201 -2.58 10.37 15.79
C ASP A 201 -2.38 9.10 16.61
N ARG A 202 -1.85 9.24 17.81
CA ARG A 202 -1.49 8.11 18.70
C ARG A 202 -2.67 7.22 19.07
N MET A 203 -3.90 7.69 18.87
CA MET A 203 -5.12 6.95 19.22
C MET A 203 -6.00 6.69 18.01
N LEU A 204 -6.43 5.43 17.88
CA LEU A 204 -7.35 4.97 16.85
C LEU A 204 -8.71 5.66 17.00
N ILE A 205 -9.38 6.01 15.93
CA ILE A 205 -10.72 6.62 15.93
C ILE A 205 -11.72 5.76 16.72
N ASP A 206 -11.59 4.44 16.66
CA ASP A 206 -12.44 3.53 17.42
C ASP A 206 -12.36 3.74 18.95
N LYS A 207 -11.27 4.35 19.46
CA LYS A 207 -11.04 4.69 20.86
C LYS A 207 -11.37 6.14 21.23
N GLN A 208 -11.85 6.92 20.26
CA GLN A 208 -12.14 8.33 20.44
C GLN A 208 -13.60 8.58 20.81
N VAL A 209 -13.81 9.72 21.47
CA VAL A 209 -15.11 10.35 21.69
C VAL A 209 -15.07 11.73 21.06
N TRP A 210 -15.95 12.01 20.13
CA TRP A 210 -16.03 13.28 19.43
C TRP A 210 -17.13 14.15 20.01
N ALA A 211 -16.82 15.37 20.39
CA ALA A 211 -17.75 16.37 20.94
C ALA A 211 -17.62 17.70 20.15
N PRO A 212 -18.59 18.61 20.23
CA PRO A 212 -18.46 19.92 19.60
C PRO A 212 -17.23 20.66 20.13
N LEU A 213 -16.41 21.24 19.21
CA LEU A 213 -15.17 21.94 19.55
C LEU A 213 -15.41 23.02 20.63
N SER A 214 -16.40 23.87 20.44
CA SER A 214 -16.74 24.94 21.39
C SER A 214 -17.18 24.43 22.77
N THR A 215 -17.79 23.23 22.83
CA THR A 215 -18.17 22.60 24.09
C THR A 215 -16.96 22.10 24.84
N VAL A 216 -16.01 21.47 24.15
CA VAL A 216 -14.76 20.99 24.78
C VAL A 216 -13.92 22.17 25.23
N GLN A 217 -13.77 23.23 24.42
CA GLN A 217 -13.08 24.45 24.79
C GLN A 217 -13.66 25.10 26.07
N ALA A 218 -14.98 25.15 26.18
CA ALA A 218 -15.65 25.74 27.33
C ALA A 218 -15.61 24.88 28.60
N LEU A 219 -15.66 23.54 28.46
CA LEU A 219 -15.71 22.63 29.61
C LEU A 219 -14.32 22.19 30.09
N PHE A 220 -13.31 22.28 29.25
CA PHE A 220 -11.93 21.87 29.53
C PHE A 220 -10.96 23.00 29.16
N PRO A 221 -11.07 24.18 29.83
CA PRO A 221 -10.21 25.32 29.56
C PRO A 221 -8.76 25.01 29.93
N ARG A 222 -7.83 25.59 29.21
CA ARG A 222 -6.39 25.49 29.50
C ARG A 222 -6.01 26.48 30.59
N PHE A 223 -5.27 26.05 31.60
CA PHE A 223 -4.89 26.90 32.73
C PHE A 223 -3.86 28.00 32.39
N TRP A 224 -3.23 27.92 31.21
CA TRP A 224 -2.21 28.88 30.75
C TRP A 224 -2.71 29.95 29.78
N THR A 225 -3.98 29.89 29.37
CA THR A 225 -4.60 30.85 28.46
C THR A 225 -6.11 30.91 28.63
N ASP A 226 -6.65 32.11 28.53
CA ASP A 226 -8.10 32.35 28.49
C ASP A 226 -8.69 32.22 27.07
N GLU A 227 -7.83 32.12 26.05
CA GLU A 227 -8.27 31.98 24.66
C GLU A 227 -8.71 30.54 24.35
N PRO A 228 -9.75 30.36 23.50
CA PRO A 228 -10.17 29.05 23.04
C PRO A 228 -9.09 28.38 22.18
N VAL A 229 -8.38 27.38 22.73
CA VAL A 229 -7.28 26.69 22.07
C VAL A 229 -7.81 25.74 21.00
N VAL A 230 -7.07 25.67 19.88
CA VAL A 230 -7.19 24.64 18.84
C VAL A 230 -5.87 23.88 18.81
N SER A 231 -5.90 22.60 19.20
CA SER A 231 -4.68 21.77 19.26
C SER A 231 -4.16 21.40 17.89
N ASN A 232 -5.05 21.24 16.93
CA ASN A 232 -4.74 20.78 15.58
C ASN A 232 -5.70 21.41 14.57
N ILE A 233 -5.17 21.85 13.47
CA ILE A 233 -5.95 22.33 12.33
C ILE A 233 -5.76 21.34 11.20
N ILE A 234 -6.86 20.72 10.76
CA ILE A 234 -6.85 19.81 9.62
C ILE A 234 -7.45 20.51 8.41
N TYR A 235 -6.93 20.14 7.24
CA TYR A 235 -7.37 20.72 5.99
C TYR A 235 -7.38 19.68 4.87
N ARG A 236 -8.32 19.81 3.94
CA ARG A 236 -8.42 18.96 2.76
C ARG A 236 -7.83 19.69 1.55
N MET A 237 -6.82 19.09 0.94
CA MET A 237 -6.15 19.64 -0.24
C MET A 237 -7.01 19.41 -1.48
N ARG A 238 -7.10 20.42 -2.34
CA ARG A 238 -7.85 20.36 -3.61
C ARG A 238 -7.19 19.41 -4.60
N ASP A 239 -5.86 19.50 -4.76
CA ASP A 239 -5.10 18.64 -5.67
C ASP A 239 -3.99 17.90 -4.91
N ARG A 240 -3.91 16.60 -5.16
CA ARG A 240 -2.84 15.73 -4.64
C ARG A 240 -1.45 16.13 -5.12
N ARG A 241 -1.36 16.79 -6.27
CA ARG A 241 -0.08 17.22 -6.86
C ARG A 241 0.52 18.43 -6.13
N GLU A 242 -0.31 19.21 -5.46
CA GLU A 242 0.06 20.44 -4.78
C GLU A 242 0.30 20.28 -3.27
N VAL A 243 0.51 19.05 -2.78
CA VAL A 243 0.66 18.77 -1.33
C VAL A 243 1.72 19.65 -0.67
N ALA A 244 2.91 19.75 -1.29
CA ALA A 244 4.01 20.53 -0.74
C ALA A 244 3.69 22.03 -0.73
N ASP A 245 3.00 22.53 -1.75
CA ASP A 245 2.61 23.93 -1.87
C ASP A 245 1.48 24.27 -0.90
N ALA A 246 0.49 23.39 -0.77
CA ALA A 246 -0.59 23.56 0.21
C ALA A 246 -0.04 23.59 1.64
N LYS A 247 0.90 22.70 1.98
CA LYS A 247 1.54 22.69 3.29
C LYS A 247 2.32 23.97 3.55
N ARG A 248 3.08 24.46 2.55
CA ARG A 248 3.81 25.74 2.66
C ARG A 248 2.87 26.93 2.83
N GLU A 249 1.76 26.98 2.08
CA GLU A 249 0.75 28.02 2.19
C GLU A 249 0.11 28.05 3.58
N VAL A 250 -0.32 26.89 4.10
CA VAL A 250 -0.91 26.75 5.43
C VAL A 250 0.09 27.20 6.50
N ARG A 251 1.33 26.72 6.42
CA ARG A 251 2.41 27.11 7.36
C ARG A 251 2.64 28.60 7.34
N ALA A 252 2.80 29.22 6.16
CA ALA A 252 3.06 30.65 6.04
C ALA A 252 1.94 31.49 6.66
N ILE A 253 0.67 31.11 6.44
CA ILE A 253 -0.48 31.83 7.02
C ILE A 253 -0.47 31.72 8.55
N LEU A 254 -0.23 30.50 9.08
CA LEU A 254 -0.23 30.26 10.53
C LEU A 254 0.99 30.91 11.20
N ALA A 255 2.18 30.82 10.59
CA ALA A 255 3.40 31.47 11.09
C ALA A 255 3.24 33.00 11.19
N ASP A 256 2.68 33.64 10.16
CA ASP A 256 2.37 35.08 10.18
C ASP A 256 1.39 35.45 11.31
N ARG A 257 0.45 34.54 11.62
CA ARG A 257 -0.56 34.78 12.67
C ARG A 257 0.02 34.70 14.08
N ILE A 258 0.90 33.74 14.33
CA ILE A 258 1.52 33.56 15.66
C ILE A 258 2.85 34.30 15.81
N GLY A 259 3.29 35.03 14.77
CA GLY A 259 4.47 35.89 14.81
C GLY A 259 5.79 35.13 14.82
N VAL A 260 5.91 34.05 14.07
CA VAL A 260 7.14 33.24 13.91
C VAL A 260 7.63 33.23 12.46
N ALA A 261 8.85 32.79 12.24
CA ALA A 261 9.40 32.66 10.90
C ALA A 261 8.63 31.63 10.07
N ARG A 262 8.39 31.92 8.77
CA ARG A 262 7.62 31.03 7.88
C ARG A 262 8.29 29.71 7.57
N ASP A 263 9.60 29.65 7.71
CA ASP A 263 10.48 28.50 7.51
C ASP A 263 10.80 27.74 8.79
N ASP A 264 10.29 28.20 9.95
CA ASP A 264 10.40 27.49 11.22
C ASP A 264 9.48 26.26 11.25
N ASP A 265 10.07 25.10 10.94
CA ASP A 265 9.39 23.80 10.88
C ASP A 265 8.99 23.28 12.26
N GLU A 266 9.65 23.76 13.33
CA GLU A 266 9.35 23.36 14.70
C GLU A 266 8.23 24.21 15.31
N ALA A 267 8.10 25.47 14.90
CA ALA A 267 7.05 26.37 15.37
C ALA A 267 5.67 26.00 14.80
N VAL A 268 5.62 25.70 13.50
CA VAL A 268 4.40 25.23 12.83
C VAL A 268 4.68 23.85 12.22
N MET A 269 4.40 22.84 13.01
CA MET A 269 4.54 21.44 12.62
C MET A 269 3.35 20.99 11.76
N GLY A 270 3.55 19.98 10.93
CA GLY A 270 2.46 19.44 10.16
C GLY A 270 2.86 18.24 9.30
N TRP A 271 1.86 17.44 8.97
CA TRP A 271 1.99 16.30 8.06
C TRP A 271 0.83 16.25 7.07
N SER A 272 0.95 15.42 6.06
CA SER A 272 -0.17 15.07 5.17
C SER A 272 -0.23 13.58 4.97
N SER A 273 -1.45 13.07 4.74
CA SER A 273 -1.67 11.65 4.46
C SER A 273 -0.86 11.15 3.26
N LEU A 274 -0.64 12.02 2.27
CA LEU A 274 0.14 11.68 1.08
C LEU A 274 1.66 11.73 1.33
N GLU A 275 2.14 12.72 2.10
CA GLU A 275 3.55 12.80 2.50
C GLU A 275 3.96 11.59 3.34
N MET A 276 3.07 11.17 4.25
CA MET A 276 3.28 10.00 5.08
C MET A 276 3.37 8.73 4.23
N LEU A 277 2.47 8.57 3.25
CA LEU A 277 2.52 7.45 2.31
C LEU A 277 3.83 7.47 1.49
N ASN A 278 4.28 8.65 1.03
CA ASN A 278 5.50 8.80 0.24
C ASN A 278 6.80 8.58 1.05
N ARG A 279 6.75 8.65 2.39
CA ARG A 279 7.90 8.30 3.24
C ARG A 279 8.19 6.80 3.27
N PHE A 280 7.21 5.96 2.95
CA PHE A 280 7.43 4.52 2.83
C PHE A 280 7.99 4.22 1.44
N PRO A 281 9.10 3.51 1.33
CA PRO A 281 9.73 3.18 0.05
C PRO A 281 8.99 2.02 -0.66
N LEU A 282 7.68 2.19 -0.88
CA LEU A 282 6.80 1.14 -1.42
C LEU A 282 7.24 0.68 -2.81
N ASP A 283 7.65 1.63 -3.66
CA ASP A 283 8.12 1.30 -5.01
C ASP A 283 9.50 0.60 -4.98
N GLN A 284 10.37 0.95 -4.02
CA GLN A 284 11.66 0.28 -3.82
C GLN A 284 11.47 -1.15 -3.29
N ASN A 285 10.56 -1.36 -2.33
CA ASN A 285 10.21 -2.69 -1.83
C ASN A 285 9.64 -3.58 -2.94
N LYS A 286 8.74 -3.03 -3.76
CA LYS A 286 8.21 -3.74 -4.92
C LYS A 286 9.32 -4.07 -5.93
N GLY A 287 10.21 -3.13 -6.21
CA GLY A 287 11.38 -3.34 -7.07
C GLY A 287 12.26 -4.48 -6.56
N PHE A 288 12.57 -4.50 -5.27
CA PHE A 288 13.35 -5.56 -4.63
C PHE A 288 12.67 -6.95 -4.77
N LEU A 289 11.37 -7.03 -4.51
CA LEU A 289 10.61 -8.28 -4.67
C LEU A 289 10.62 -8.77 -6.12
N LEU A 290 10.51 -7.86 -7.10
CA LEU A 290 10.60 -8.20 -8.52
C LEU A 290 12.00 -8.67 -8.91
N ILE A 291 13.05 -8.06 -8.39
CA ILE A 291 14.44 -8.52 -8.61
C ILE A 291 14.62 -9.95 -8.10
N LEU A 292 14.15 -10.26 -6.90
CA LEU A 292 14.18 -11.62 -6.35
C LEU A 292 13.41 -12.61 -7.23
N ALA A 293 12.23 -12.21 -7.70
CA ALA A 293 11.40 -13.04 -8.57
C ALA A 293 12.08 -13.31 -9.93
N VAL A 294 12.68 -12.28 -10.54
CA VAL A 294 13.42 -12.43 -11.81
C VAL A 294 14.68 -13.27 -11.61
N ALA A 295 15.38 -13.10 -10.49
CA ALA A 295 16.54 -13.95 -10.15
C ALA A 295 16.13 -15.43 -10.02
N THR A 296 15.00 -15.71 -9.35
CA THR A 296 14.45 -17.07 -9.21
C THR A 296 14.08 -17.66 -10.57
N LEU A 297 13.44 -16.86 -11.43
CA LEU A 297 13.12 -17.27 -12.79
C LEU A 297 14.37 -17.49 -13.65
N GLY A 298 15.44 -16.70 -13.42
CA GLY A 298 16.75 -16.88 -14.05
C GLY A 298 17.38 -18.24 -13.74
N VAL A 299 17.24 -18.73 -12.49
CA VAL A 299 17.68 -20.09 -12.11
C VAL A 299 16.93 -21.14 -12.94
N GLY A 300 15.61 -20.99 -13.12
CA GLY A 300 14.82 -21.83 -14.03
C GLY A 300 15.33 -21.77 -15.48
N GLY A 301 15.68 -20.59 -15.97
CA GLY A 301 16.27 -20.39 -17.31
C GLY A 301 17.62 -21.10 -17.51
N ILE A 302 18.49 -21.08 -16.48
CA ILE A 302 19.76 -21.84 -16.48
C ILE A 302 19.45 -23.35 -16.54
N GLY A 303 18.43 -23.81 -15.84
CA GLY A 303 17.97 -25.20 -15.90
C GLY A 303 17.55 -25.60 -17.33
N VAL A 304 16.77 -24.74 -18.02
CA VAL A 304 16.40 -24.96 -19.44
C VAL A 304 17.62 -25.00 -20.33
N LEU A 305 18.53 -24.04 -20.19
CA LEU A 305 19.77 -23.97 -20.96
C LEU A 305 20.56 -25.27 -20.80
N SER A 306 20.77 -25.76 -19.57
CA SER A 306 21.52 -26.99 -19.29
C SER A 306 20.81 -28.21 -19.90
N MET A 307 19.49 -28.34 -19.72
CA MET A 307 18.71 -29.44 -20.28
C MET A 307 18.76 -29.47 -21.81
N MET A 308 18.66 -28.32 -22.45
CA MET A 308 18.71 -28.24 -23.93
C MET A 308 20.12 -28.50 -24.48
N LEU A 309 21.17 -28.10 -23.74
CA LEU A 309 22.54 -28.45 -24.10
C LEU A 309 22.79 -29.98 -24.02
N ASP A 310 22.29 -30.62 -22.97
CA ASP A 310 22.36 -32.09 -22.82
C ASP A 310 21.57 -32.78 -23.93
N ALA A 311 20.36 -32.32 -24.25
CA ALA A 311 19.54 -32.86 -25.33
C ALA A 311 20.23 -32.74 -26.70
N VAL A 312 20.89 -31.61 -26.99
CA VAL A 312 21.69 -31.44 -28.22
C VAL A 312 22.87 -32.41 -28.23
N HIS A 313 23.53 -32.62 -27.09
CA HIS A 313 24.67 -33.53 -26.98
C HIS A 313 24.25 -35.00 -27.22
N GLU A 314 23.16 -35.44 -26.63
CA GLU A 314 22.63 -36.80 -26.82
C GLU A 314 22.18 -37.09 -28.26
N ARG A 315 21.58 -36.08 -28.92
CA ARG A 315 21.12 -36.18 -30.32
C ARG A 315 22.18 -35.78 -31.36
N ARG A 316 23.43 -35.62 -30.96
CA ARG A 316 24.51 -35.11 -31.79
C ARG A 316 24.65 -35.90 -33.09
N ARG A 317 24.56 -37.25 -33.05
CA ARG A 317 24.65 -38.15 -34.21
C ARG A 317 23.47 -37.98 -35.16
N GLU A 318 22.27 -37.83 -34.65
CA GLU A 318 21.06 -37.57 -35.42
C GLU A 318 21.13 -36.24 -36.18
N ILE A 319 21.55 -35.17 -35.45
CA ILE A 319 21.74 -33.83 -36.02
C ILE A 319 22.82 -33.85 -37.11
N GLY A 320 23.93 -34.53 -36.85
CA GLY A 320 25.01 -34.74 -37.82
C GLY A 320 24.54 -35.44 -39.09
N LEU A 321 23.72 -36.50 -38.96
CA LEU A 321 23.13 -37.22 -40.08
C LEU A 321 22.18 -36.32 -40.89
N ARG A 322 21.33 -35.53 -40.26
CA ARG A 322 20.44 -34.56 -40.93
C ARG A 322 21.25 -33.53 -41.72
N ILE A 323 22.35 -33.01 -41.17
CA ILE A 323 23.21 -32.08 -41.89
C ILE A 323 23.91 -32.78 -43.06
N ALA A 324 24.37 -34.03 -42.92
CA ALA A 324 25.02 -34.80 -43.98
C ALA A 324 24.08 -35.09 -45.17
N VAL A 325 22.78 -35.25 -44.91
CA VAL A 325 21.72 -35.45 -45.94
C VAL A 325 21.23 -34.13 -46.54
N GLY A 326 21.80 -32.96 -46.10
CA GLY A 326 21.54 -31.68 -46.73
C GLY A 326 20.64 -30.70 -45.93
N ALA A 327 20.33 -30.97 -44.67
CA ALA A 327 19.64 -30.00 -43.84
C ALA A 327 20.48 -28.74 -43.63
N ARG A 328 19.89 -27.55 -43.79
CA ARG A 328 20.57 -26.28 -43.59
C ARG A 328 20.73 -26.02 -42.06
N SER A 329 21.87 -25.47 -41.64
CA SER A 329 22.13 -25.10 -40.25
C SER A 329 21.03 -24.24 -39.61
N ARG A 330 20.41 -23.34 -40.43
CA ARG A 330 19.28 -22.51 -39.97
C ARG A 330 18.03 -23.32 -39.59
N ASP A 331 17.83 -24.48 -40.26
CA ASP A 331 16.66 -25.33 -39.99
C ASP A 331 16.84 -26.05 -38.64
N ILE A 332 18.06 -26.48 -38.34
CA ILE A 332 18.42 -27.04 -37.02
C ILE A 332 18.33 -26.01 -35.92
N VAL A 333 18.82 -24.77 -36.15
CA VAL A 333 18.67 -23.67 -35.19
C VAL A 333 17.22 -23.40 -34.91
N ALA A 334 16.40 -23.26 -35.95
CA ALA A 334 14.97 -22.99 -35.81
C ALA A 334 14.23 -24.10 -35.03
N GLN A 335 14.57 -25.38 -35.29
CA GLN A 335 13.99 -26.51 -34.60
C GLN A 335 14.26 -26.47 -33.11
N ILE A 336 15.54 -26.36 -32.70
CA ILE A 336 15.94 -26.35 -31.28
C ILE A 336 15.39 -25.11 -30.57
N PHE A 337 15.39 -23.97 -31.27
CA PHE A 337 14.83 -22.72 -30.72
C PHE A 337 13.32 -22.86 -30.45
N VAL A 338 12.56 -23.42 -31.42
CA VAL A 338 11.12 -23.67 -31.24
C VAL A 338 10.87 -24.68 -30.11
N GLU A 339 11.68 -25.76 -30.02
CA GLU A 339 11.58 -26.75 -28.94
C GLU A 339 11.77 -26.09 -27.56
N THR A 340 12.79 -25.25 -27.42
CA THR A 340 13.03 -24.48 -26.18
C THR A 340 11.87 -23.53 -25.87
N LEU A 341 11.35 -22.84 -26.88
CA LEU A 341 10.24 -21.91 -26.70
C LEU A 341 8.96 -22.63 -26.26
N VAL A 342 8.69 -23.84 -26.79
CA VAL A 342 7.55 -24.66 -26.36
C VAL A 342 7.70 -25.06 -24.90
N VAL A 343 8.86 -25.58 -24.50
CA VAL A 343 9.10 -26.00 -23.11
C VAL A 343 8.94 -24.82 -22.14
N THR A 344 9.54 -23.67 -22.47
CA THR A 344 9.43 -22.48 -21.64
C THR A 344 8.02 -21.93 -21.61
N SER A 345 7.27 -21.95 -22.73
CA SER A 345 5.87 -21.49 -22.77
C SER A 345 4.96 -22.37 -21.92
N VAL A 346 5.09 -23.68 -21.99
CA VAL A 346 4.31 -24.62 -21.14
C VAL A 346 4.60 -24.38 -19.66
N GLY A 347 5.88 -24.30 -19.29
CA GLY A 347 6.28 -24.02 -17.91
C GLY A 347 5.79 -22.66 -17.43
N GLY A 348 5.92 -21.65 -18.27
CA GLY A 348 5.49 -20.28 -17.96
C GLY A 348 3.98 -20.14 -17.80
N LEU A 349 3.19 -20.74 -18.71
CA LEU A 349 1.72 -20.71 -18.58
C LEU A 349 1.25 -21.46 -17.32
N ALA A 350 1.87 -22.60 -17.02
CA ALA A 350 1.61 -23.31 -15.77
C ALA A 350 1.99 -22.47 -14.54
N GLY A 351 3.11 -21.74 -14.61
CA GLY A 351 3.53 -20.81 -13.56
C GLY A 351 2.60 -19.61 -13.40
N VAL A 352 2.10 -19.06 -14.51
CA VAL A 352 1.05 -18.01 -14.48
C VAL A 352 -0.20 -18.54 -13.78
N ALA A 353 -0.67 -19.72 -14.19
CA ALA A 353 -1.86 -20.33 -13.59
C ALA A 353 -1.66 -20.57 -12.07
N LEU A 354 -0.50 -21.09 -11.66
CA LEU A 354 -0.18 -21.32 -10.25
C LEU A 354 -0.11 -20.03 -9.46
N GLY A 355 0.53 -18.98 -10.02
CA GLY A 355 0.62 -17.67 -9.38
C GLY A 355 -0.74 -16.98 -9.22
N VAL A 356 -1.58 -17.06 -10.26
CA VAL A 356 -2.96 -16.54 -10.24
C VAL A 356 -3.81 -17.27 -9.19
N VAL A 357 -3.78 -18.62 -9.21
CA VAL A 357 -4.51 -19.43 -8.22
C VAL A 357 -4.03 -19.13 -6.80
N GLY A 358 -2.72 -18.99 -6.59
CA GLY A 358 -2.15 -18.62 -5.28
C GLY A 358 -2.63 -17.24 -4.80
N CYS A 359 -2.66 -16.24 -5.67
CA CYS A 359 -3.18 -14.91 -5.34
C CYS A 359 -4.69 -14.94 -5.01
N LEU A 360 -5.48 -15.68 -5.80
CA LEU A 360 -6.93 -15.81 -5.57
C LEU A 360 -7.23 -16.58 -4.28
N ALA A 361 -6.47 -17.64 -3.99
CA ALA A 361 -6.63 -18.45 -2.78
C ALA A 361 -6.38 -17.60 -1.51
N ILE A 362 -5.30 -16.78 -1.49
CA ILE A 362 -5.05 -15.88 -0.37
C ILE A 362 -6.09 -14.76 -0.31
N GLY A 363 -6.52 -14.24 -1.47
CA GLY A 363 -7.56 -13.21 -1.56
C GLY A 363 -8.93 -13.66 -1.04
N SER A 364 -9.22 -14.95 -1.01
CA SER A 364 -10.46 -15.52 -0.48
C SER A 364 -10.42 -15.79 1.03
N LEU A 365 -9.25 -15.69 1.67
CA LEU A 365 -9.13 -15.84 3.11
C LEU A 365 -9.61 -14.57 3.81
N ASP A 366 -10.34 -14.75 4.91
CA ASP A 366 -10.70 -13.65 5.81
C ASP A 366 -9.50 -13.33 6.70
N VAL A 367 -8.58 -12.53 6.15
CA VAL A 367 -7.35 -12.12 6.86
C VAL A 367 -7.55 -10.76 7.50
N PRO A 368 -6.92 -10.49 8.67
CA PRO A 368 -6.97 -9.18 9.31
C PRO A 368 -6.50 -8.07 8.35
N ASP A 369 -7.08 -6.87 8.49
CA ASP A 369 -6.73 -5.66 7.70
C ASP A 369 -5.22 -5.35 7.65
N LEU A 370 -4.46 -5.87 8.62
CA LEU A 370 -3.00 -5.69 8.74
C LEU A 370 -2.20 -6.60 7.78
N VAL A 371 -2.83 -7.61 7.20
CA VAL A 371 -2.17 -8.55 6.29
C VAL A 371 -2.42 -8.11 4.85
N PRO A 372 -1.37 -7.79 4.08
CA PRO A 372 -1.55 -7.42 2.69
C PRO A 372 -2.07 -8.62 1.89
N VAL A 373 -3.04 -8.39 1.03
CA VAL A 373 -3.59 -9.39 0.12
C VAL A 373 -3.01 -9.15 -1.27
N PRO A 374 -2.43 -10.17 -1.94
CA PRO A 374 -1.85 -9.99 -3.25
C PRO A 374 -2.91 -9.56 -4.28
N ILE A 375 -2.61 -8.51 -5.05
CA ILE A 375 -3.51 -7.93 -6.05
C ILE A 375 -3.04 -8.33 -7.44
N LEU A 376 -3.93 -9.01 -8.18
CA LEU A 376 -3.71 -9.35 -9.58
C LEU A 376 -3.97 -8.14 -10.47
N SER A 377 -2.94 -7.70 -11.19
CA SER A 377 -3.07 -6.71 -12.27
C SER A 377 -2.72 -7.34 -13.61
N GLY A 378 -3.48 -7.00 -14.68
CA GLY A 378 -3.17 -7.48 -16.03
C GLY A 378 -1.77 -7.09 -16.49
N ARG A 379 -1.26 -5.93 -16.03
CA ARG A 379 0.11 -5.47 -16.31
C ARG A 379 1.16 -6.42 -15.73
N LEU A 380 0.91 -6.96 -14.54
CA LEU A 380 1.82 -7.90 -13.88
C LEU A 380 1.91 -9.22 -14.64
N VAL A 381 0.77 -9.73 -15.11
CA VAL A 381 0.73 -10.96 -15.92
C VAL A 381 1.47 -10.76 -17.24
N VAL A 382 1.25 -9.63 -17.93
CA VAL A 382 1.97 -9.30 -19.18
C VAL A 382 3.47 -9.17 -18.93
N ALA A 383 3.88 -8.51 -17.83
CA ALA A 383 5.29 -8.38 -17.46
C ALA A 383 5.92 -9.75 -17.17
N ALA A 384 5.23 -10.65 -16.45
CA ALA A 384 5.72 -11.99 -16.18
C ALA A 384 5.91 -12.81 -17.48
N LEU A 385 4.95 -12.73 -18.41
CA LEU A 385 5.05 -13.38 -19.71
C LEU A 385 6.19 -12.80 -20.55
N ALA A 386 6.41 -11.49 -20.53
CA ALA A 386 7.50 -10.84 -21.24
C ALA A 386 8.87 -11.28 -20.70
N VAL A 387 9.07 -11.25 -19.39
CA VAL A 387 10.32 -11.70 -18.75
C VAL A 387 10.57 -13.19 -19.06
N MET A 388 9.54 -14.02 -18.94
CA MET A 388 9.64 -15.45 -19.27
C MET A 388 10.04 -15.65 -20.75
N THR A 389 9.44 -14.90 -21.68
CA THR A 389 9.78 -14.98 -23.11
C THR A 389 11.24 -14.60 -23.35
N ILE A 390 11.73 -13.53 -22.71
CA ILE A 390 13.13 -13.10 -22.83
C ILE A 390 14.07 -14.21 -22.33
N ILE A 391 13.78 -14.80 -21.17
CA ILE A 391 14.60 -15.89 -20.61
C ILE A 391 14.54 -17.11 -21.53
N GLY A 392 13.38 -17.48 -22.08
CA GLY A 392 13.24 -18.56 -23.03
C GLY A 392 14.04 -18.37 -24.30
N VAL A 393 14.04 -17.15 -24.84
CA VAL A 393 14.86 -16.77 -26.01
C VAL A 393 16.36 -16.90 -25.69
N VAL A 394 16.81 -16.33 -24.58
CA VAL A 394 18.21 -16.36 -24.15
C VAL A 394 18.66 -17.81 -23.91
N ALA A 395 17.87 -18.60 -23.20
CA ALA A 395 18.16 -20.02 -22.93
C ALA A 395 18.18 -20.88 -24.19
N GLY A 396 17.40 -20.52 -25.22
CA GLY A 396 17.32 -21.27 -26.49
C GLY A 396 18.44 -20.94 -27.51
N VAL A 397 18.94 -19.71 -27.51
CA VAL A 397 19.93 -19.27 -28.51
C VAL A 397 21.26 -20.05 -28.42
N VAL A 398 21.77 -20.27 -27.21
CA VAL A 398 23.08 -20.95 -27.02
C VAL A 398 23.04 -22.39 -27.49
N PRO A 399 22.09 -23.27 -27.09
CA PRO A 399 22.01 -24.65 -27.57
C PRO A 399 21.74 -24.71 -29.07
N ALA A 400 20.89 -23.84 -29.60
CA ALA A 400 20.60 -23.79 -31.02
C ALA A 400 21.84 -23.47 -31.88
N LEU A 401 22.64 -22.49 -31.47
CA LEU A 401 23.89 -22.16 -32.13
C LEU A 401 24.95 -23.27 -32.01
N ARG A 402 25.02 -23.97 -30.88
CA ARG A 402 25.92 -25.12 -30.70
C ARG A 402 25.54 -26.27 -31.62
N ALA A 403 24.27 -26.56 -31.74
CA ALA A 403 23.79 -27.61 -32.65
C ALA A 403 24.10 -27.33 -34.11
N ALA A 404 24.01 -26.07 -34.54
CA ALA A 404 24.33 -25.68 -35.92
C ALA A 404 25.82 -25.80 -36.31
N ARG A 405 26.71 -25.89 -35.31
CA ARG A 405 28.16 -26.01 -35.47
C ARG A 405 28.65 -27.46 -35.40
N ILE A 406 27.77 -28.44 -35.35
CA ILE A 406 28.15 -29.86 -35.34
C ILE A 406 28.74 -30.24 -36.69
N ASP A 407 29.96 -30.77 -36.68
CA ASP A 407 30.62 -31.27 -37.88
C ASP A 407 30.15 -32.71 -38.18
N PRO A 408 29.45 -32.94 -39.31
CA PRO A 408 28.96 -34.26 -39.68
C PRO A 408 30.05 -35.29 -39.89
N ALA A 409 31.25 -34.87 -40.38
CA ALA A 409 32.36 -35.78 -40.65
C ALA A 409 32.94 -36.36 -39.37
N ILE A 410 33.03 -35.54 -38.30
CA ILE A 410 33.50 -35.99 -36.97
C ILE A 410 32.45 -36.85 -36.31
N THR A 411 31.21 -36.51 -36.42
CA THR A 411 30.09 -37.13 -35.67
C THR A 411 29.79 -38.56 -36.18
N LEU A 412 30.02 -38.83 -37.46
CA LEU A 412 29.81 -40.14 -38.11
C LEU A 412 31.04 -41.09 -37.93
N ARG A 413 32.20 -40.55 -37.51
CA ARG A 413 33.40 -41.34 -37.20
C ARG A 413 33.54 -41.80 -35.74
N MET A 414 32.68 -41.27 -34.86
CA MET A 414 32.65 -41.69 -33.42
C MET A 414 31.85 -42.99 -33.33
N GLU A 415 32.53 -44.13 -33.24
CA GLU A 415 31.98 -45.43 -32.82
C GLU A 415 31.75 -45.43 -31.29
#